data_6083459129d92c63c250fc97591fc41a
#
_entry.id   6083459129d92c63c250fc97591fc41a
#
_cell.length_a   1.000
_cell.length_b   1.000
_cell.length_c   1.000
_cell.angle_alpha   90.00
_cell.angle_beta   90.00
_cell.angle_gamma   90.00
#
_symmetry.space_group_name_H-M   'P 1'
#
loop_
_entity.id
_entity.type
_entity.pdbx_description
1 polymer ?
#
loop_
_entity_poly.entity_id
_entity_poly.type
_entity_poly.pdbx_seq_one_letter_code
_entity_poly.pdbx_strand_id
1 'polypeptide(L)'
;MCIRDSTRTIQSILSVTGKKTWAIISIIAIIQILCAIITPAITMQYKKIDDCIGGNIIIKELLFVLCCYIFLEMILEILGNISAYIGQKFHFEIIENCEKWFASTCQSKCVEEFQDARNHDVIYALKNNFSSNIEICILGILSIGSSLISVGIYLWQLFGTNPFLPVLVVIGNVPSIFLLSRREKEYL
;
A
#
# COMPACT_ATOMS: atom_id res chain seq x y z
N MET A 1 0.97 -24.06 -5.49
CA MET A 1 1.57 -23.39 -4.33
C MET A 1 0.68 -23.62 -3.12
N CYS A 2 1.13 -24.40 -2.14
CA CYS A 2 0.26 -24.90 -1.06
C CYS A 2 0.03 -23.82 0.00
N ILE A 3 -1.21 -23.69 0.49
CA ILE A 3 -1.59 -22.79 1.61
C ILE A 3 -0.67 -22.96 2.84
N ARG A 4 -0.09 -24.15 3.01
CA ARG A 4 0.86 -24.50 4.06
C ARG A 4 2.22 -23.80 3.95
N ASP A 5 2.64 -23.43 2.73
CA ASP A 5 3.89 -22.68 2.51
C ASP A 5 3.67 -21.19 2.79
N SER A 6 2.48 -20.67 2.49
CA SER A 6 2.09 -19.28 2.77
C SER A 6 2.08 -18.98 4.28
N THR A 7 1.60 -19.90 5.11
CA THR A 7 1.59 -19.72 6.58
C THR A 7 3.01 -19.77 7.18
N ARG A 8 3.91 -20.59 6.66
CA ARG A 8 5.31 -20.61 7.08
C ARG A 8 6.04 -19.33 6.69
N THR A 9 5.77 -18.81 5.50
CA THR A 9 6.34 -17.54 5.04
C THR A 9 5.87 -16.37 5.91
N ILE A 10 4.59 -16.33 6.26
CA ILE A 10 4.05 -15.32 7.19
C ILE A 10 4.67 -15.44 8.58
N GLN A 11 4.86 -16.66 9.09
CA GLN A 11 5.51 -16.88 10.38
C GLN A 11 6.98 -16.43 10.39
N SER A 12 7.73 -16.68 9.31
CA SER A 12 9.12 -16.20 9.20
C SER A 12 9.18 -14.67 9.07
N ILE A 13 8.26 -14.03 8.34
CA ILE A 13 8.15 -12.57 8.29
C ILE A 13 7.84 -12.01 9.69
N LEU A 14 6.91 -12.61 10.43
CA LEU A 14 6.56 -12.23 11.80
C LEU A 14 7.74 -12.39 12.78
N SER A 15 8.62 -13.37 12.60
CA SER A 15 9.78 -13.57 13.46
C SER A 15 10.89 -12.54 13.24
N VAL A 16 10.97 -11.97 12.03
CA VAL A 16 11.93 -10.91 11.67
C VAL A 16 11.44 -9.53 12.13
N THR A 17 10.12 -9.35 12.26
CA THR A 17 9.55 -8.06 12.65
C THR A 17 9.55 -7.88 14.17
N GLY A 18 10.40 -6.99 14.68
CA GLY A 18 10.44 -6.58 16.10
C GLY A 18 9.24 -5.69 16.48
N LYS A 19 9.05 -5.46 17.78
CA LYS A 19 7.98 -4.59 18.31
C LYS A 19 8.00 -3.17 17.71
N LYS A 20 9.19 -2.62 17.43
CA LYS A 20 9.34 -1.30 16.80
C LYS A 20 8.81 -1.29 15.37
N THR A 21 9.09 -2.34 14.60
CA THR A 21 8.62 -2.49 13.21
C THR A 21 7.10 -2.53 13.15
N TRP A 22 6.45 -3.23 14.09
CA TRP A 22 4.98 -3.24 14.19
C TRP A 22 4.38 -1.86 14.48
N ALA A 23 5.02 -1.06 15.34
CA ALA A 23 4.59 0.31 15.58
C ALA A 23 4.68 1.17 14.30
N ILE A 24 5.76 1.04 13.54
CA ILE A 24 5.95 1.74 12.26
C ILE A 24 4.89 1.31 11.24
N ILE A 25 4.65 0.00 11.09
CA ILE A 25 3.61 -0.55 10.20
C ILE A 25 2.23 0.01 10.56
N SER A 26 1.90 0.07 11.86
CA SER A 26 0.63 0.63 12.32
C SER A 26 0.48 2.12 11.97
N ILE A 27 1.54 2.91 12.09
CA ILE A 27 1.52 4.32 11.71
C ILE A 27 1.34 4.47 10.19
N ILE A 28 2.05 3.68 9.38
CA ILE A 28 1.89 3.67 7.91
C ILE A 28 0.46 3.30 7.55
N ALA A 29 -0.11 2.27 8.17
CA ALA A 29 -1.49 1.84 7.94
C ALA A 29 -2.50 2.97 8.24
N ILE A 30 -2.34 3.67 9.36
CA ILE A 30 -3.20 4.80 9.73
C ILE A 30 -3.11 5.91 8.69
N ILE A 31 -1.89 6.28 8.28
CA ILE A 31 -1.69 7.33 7.27
C ILE A 31 -2.34 6.93 5.95
N GLN A 32 -2.16 5.69 5.50
CA GLN A 32 -2.76 5.20 4.25
C GLN A 32 -4.29 5.20 4.31
N ILE A 33 -4.88 4.82 5.45
CA ILE A 33 -6.33 4.89 5.65
C ILE A 33 -6.82 6.34 5.61
N LEU A 34 -6.11 7.28 6.25
CA LEU A 34 -6.45 8.70 6.20
C LEU A 34 -6.39 9.23 4.76
N CYS A 35 -5.33 8.93 4.02
CA CYS A 35 -5.22 9.29 2.60
C CYS A 35 -6.36 8.69 1.77
N ALA A 36 -6.71 7.43 2.03
CA ALA A 36 -7.79 6.73 1.35
C ALA A 36 -9.17 7.37 1.56
N ILE A 37 -9.40 8.05 2.69
CA ILE A 37 -10.63 8.78 2.99
C ILE A 37 -10.58 10.21 2.43
N ILE A 38 -9.44 10.89 2.53
CA ILE A 38 -9.28 12.29 2.10
C ILE A 38 -9.37 12.41 0.58
N THR A 39 -8.79 11.49 -0.18
CA THR A 39 -8.78 11.53 -1.65
C THR A 39 -10.20 11.58 -2.26
N PRO A 40 -11.15 10.71 -1.86
CA PRO A 40 -12.53 10.83 -2.31
C PRO A 40 -13.24 12.12 -1.84
N ALA A 41 -12.88 12.64 -0.65
CA ALA A 41 -13.43 13.91 -0.16
C ALA A 41 -12.99 15.10 -1.02
N ILE A 42 -11.74 15.12 -1.48
CA ILE A 42 -11.20 16.10 -2.42
C ILE A 42 -11.99 16.05 -3.74
N THR A 43 -12.23 14.85 -4.27
CA THR A 43 -13.02 14.68 -5.50
C THR A 43 -14.44 15.22 -5.36
N MET A 44 -15.07 15.08 -4.19
CA MET A 44 -16.37 15.69 -3.93
C MET A 44 -16.33 17.23 -3.92
N GLN A 45 -15.27 17.83 -3.40
CA GLN A 45 -15.11 19.28 -3.43
C GLN A 45 -14.89 19.78 -4.87
N TYR A 46 -14.14 19.03 -5.68
CA TYR A 46 -13.99 19.30 -7.10
C TYR A 46 -15.32 19.38 -7.83
N LYS A 47 -16.19 18.39 -7.62
CA LYS A 47 -17.54 18.38 -8.19
C LYS A 47 -18.35 19.61 -7.75
N LYS A 48 -18.27 20.00 -6.47
CA LYS A 48 -18.95 21.20 -5.98
C LYS A 48 -18.43 22.47 -6.63
N ILE A 49 -17.12 22.57 -6.91
CA ILE A 49 -16.53 23.70 -7.63
C ILE A 49 -17.09 23.76 -9.05
N ASP A 50 -17.17 22.63 -9.77
CA ASP A 50 -17.74 22.57 -11.12
C ASP A 50 -19.23 22.97 -11.13
N ASP A 51 -20.02 22.46 -10.18
CA ASP A 51 -21.42 22.82 -10.01
C ASP A 51 -21.57 24.33 -9.71
N CYS A 52 -20.64 24.92 -8.95
CA CYS A 52 -20.59 26.34 -8.65
C CYS A 52 -20.29 27.20 -9.88
N ILE A 53 -19.40 26.77 -10.75
CA ILE A 53 -19.01 27.50 -11.97
C ILE A 53 -20.16 27.45 -13.02
N GLY A 54 -20.87 26.32 -13.09
CA GLY A 54 -21.99 26.12 -14.02
C GLY A 54 -23.31 26.78 -13.62
N GLY A 55 -23.43 27.26 -12.36
CA GLY A 55 -24.66 27.84 -11.80
C GLY A 55 -24.52 29.32 -11.41
N ASN A 56 -25.64 29.99 -11.16
CA ASN A 56 -25.66 31.37 -10.63
C ASN A 56 -25.40 31.40 -9.13
N ILE A 57 -24.16 31.02 -8.71
CA ILE A 57 -23.85 30.86 -7.30
C ILE A 57 -23.14 32.08 -6.70
N ILE A 58 -23.41 32.31 -5.42
CA ILE A 58 -22.87 33.42 -4.64
C ILE A 58 -21.35 33.24 -4.49
N ILE A 59 -20.56 34.25 -4.86
CA ILE A 59 -19.08 34.25 -4.79
C ILE A 59 -18.56 33.75 -3.43
N LYS A 60 -19.28 33.98 -2.34
CA LYS A 60 -18.91 33.52 -0.99
C LYS A 60 -18.90 32.00 -0.85
N GLU A 61 -19.85 31.31 -1.48
CA GLU A 61 -19.93 29.83 -1.43
C GLU A 61 -18.81 29.20 -2.24
N LEU A 62 -18.52 29.74 -3.42
CA LEU A 62 -17.38 29.30 -4.23
C LEU A 62 -16.07 29.46 -3.46
N LEU A 63 -15.87 30.59 -2.81
CA LEU A 63 -14.64 30.89 -2.06
C LEU A 63 -14.48 29.93 -0.87
N PHE A 64 -15.58 29.60 -0.18
CA PHE A 64 -15.56 28.63 0.93
C PHE A 64 -15.21 27.23 0.44
N VAL A 65 -15.81 26.75 -0.65
CA VAL A 65 -15.52 25.41 -1.23
C VAL A 65 -14.07 25.34 -1.69
N LEU A 66 -13.55 26.41 -2.31
CA LEU A 66 -12.16 26.50 -2.73
C LEU A 66 -11.19 26.45 -1.54
N CYS A 67 -11.47 27.16 -0.45
CA CYS A 67 -10.67 27.10 0.76
C CYS A 67 -10.65 25.69 1.36
N CYS A 68 -11.81 25.02 1.42
CA CYS A 68 -11.90 23.64 1.89
C CYS A 68 -11.08 22.68 1.01
N TYR A 69 -11.14 22.85 -0.32
CA TYR A 69 -10.37 22.06 -1.27
C TYR A 69 -8.85 22.22 -1.03
N ILE A 70 -8.37 23.48 -0.98
CA ILE A 70 -6.94 23.77 -0.75
C ILE A 70 -6.49 23.20 0.61
N PHE A 71 -7.31 23.30 1.64
CA PHE A 71 -7.00 22.76 2.95
C PHE A 71 -6.85 21.24 2.96
N LEU A 72 -7.74 20.52 2.26
CA LEU A 72 -7.67 19.06 2.12
C LEU A 72 -6.44 18.63 1.32
N GLU A 73 -6.11 19.34 0.23
CA GLU A 73 -4.89 19.09 -0.56
C GLU A 73 -3.62 19.29 0.28
N MET A 74 -3.55 20.36 1.06
CA MET A 74 -2.42 20.58 1.97
C MET A 74 -2.27 19.44 2.99
N ILE A 75 -3.37 18.96 3.56
CA ILE A 75 -3.34 17.82 4.49
C ILE A 75 -2.82 16.58 3.78
N LEU A 76 -3.31 16.30 2.57
CA LEU A 76 -2.89 15.13 1.79
C LEU A 76 -1.39 15.17 1.49
N GLU A 77 -0.86 16.33 1.10
CA GLU A 77 0.56 16.53 0.83
C GLU A 77 1.42 16.34 2.10
N ILE A 78 0.99 16.89 3.22
CA ILE A 78 1.67 16.71 4.52
C ILE A 78 1.69 15.22 4.89
N LEU A 79 0.56 14.52 4.79
CA LEU A 79 0.47 13.08 5.06
C LEU A 79 1.37 12.27 4.10
N GLY A 80 1.45 12.67 2.83
CA GLY A 80 2.35 12.06 1.84
C GLY A 80 3.83 12.19 2.25
N ASN A 81 4.25 13.39 2.65
CA ASN A 81 5.62 13.64 3.11
C ASN A 81 5.96 12.87 4.40
N ILE A 82 5.03 12.81 5.35
CA ILE A 82 5.18 12.01 6.57
C ILE A 82 5.27 10.53 6.22
N SER A 83 4.43 10.04 5.31
CA SER A 83 4.44 8.65 4.85
C SER A 83 5.78 8.27 4.20
N ALA A 84 6.33 9.17 3.35
CA ALA A 84 7.63 8.96 2.72
C ALA A 84 8.76 8.89 3.76
N TYR A 85 8.76 9.78 4.75
CA TYR A 85 9.76 9.77 5.82
C TYR A 85 9.68 8.49 6.68
N ILE A 86 8.46 8.09 7.05
CA ILE A 86 8.25 6.87 7.85
C ILE A 86 8.57 5.63 7.03
N GLY A 87 8.27 5.64 5.71
CA GLY A 87 8.62 4.58 4.78
C GLY A 87 10.14 4.36 4.71
N GLN A 88 10.94 5.44 4.62
CA GLN A 88 12.40 5.32 4.69
C GLN A 88 12.88 4.71 6.01
N LYS A 89 12.30 5.14 7.13
CA LYS A 89 12.63 4.58 8.45
C LYS A 89 12.26 3.11 8.54
N PHE A 90 11.13 2.72 7.98
CA PHE A 90 10.69 1.33 7.87
C PHE A 90 11.68 0.49 7.06
N HIS A 91 12.12 1.00 5.90
CA HIS A 91 13.12 0.36 5.06
C HIS A 91 14.41 0.04 5.84
N PHE A 92 14.98 1.01 6.55
CA PHE A 92 16.19 0.78 7.35
C PHE A 92 15.98 -0.21 8.49
N GLU A 93 14.84 -0.14 9.19
CA GLU A 93 14.52 -1.07 10.28
C GLU A 93 14.36 -2.51 9.76
N ILE A 94 13.74 -2.70 8.58
CA ILE A 94 13.62 -4.03 7.96
C ILE A 94 15.00 -4.57 7.56
N ILE A 95 15.86 -3.77 6.96
CA ILE A 95 17.22 -4.19 6.59
C ILE A 95 17.97 -4.65 7.84
N GLU A 96 18.00 -3.83 8.90
CA GLU A 96 18.68 -4.14 10.15
C GLU A 96 18.18 -5.45 10.80
N ASN A 97 16.86 -5.63 10.83
CA ASN A 97 16.26 -6.85 11.38
C ASN A 97 16.54 -8.08 10.52
N CYS A 98 16.53 -7.95 9.20
CA CYS A 98 16.89 -9.02 8.28
C CYS A 98 18.36 -9.42 8.42
N GLU A 99 19.27 -8.46 8.56
CA GLU A 99 20.70 -8.72 8.78
C GLU A 99 20.94 -9.44 10.12
N LYS A 100 20.29 -9.02 11.20
CA LYS A 100 20.35 -9.68 12.51
C LYS A 100 19.83 -11.12 12.44
N TRP A 101 18.67 -11.31 11.81
CA TRP A 101 18.09 -12.62 11.62
C TRP A 101 19.00 -13.53 10.79
N PHE A 102 19.54 -12.99 9.70
CA PHE A 102 20.48 -13.71 8.83
C PHE A 102 21.75 -14.09 9.58
N ALA A 103 22.37 -13.15 10.31
CA ALA A 103 23.56 -13.43 11.11
C ALA A 103 23.32 -14.51 12.16
N SER A 104 22.17 -14.46 12.87
CA SER A 104 21.81 -15.48 13.87
C SER A 104 21.58 -16.85 13.24
N THR A 105 20.98 -16.89 12.05
CA THR A 105 20.72 -18.13 11.31
C THR A 105 22.03 -18.72 10.80
N CYS A 106 22.95 -17.89 10.30
CA CYS A 106 24.28 -18.35 9.87
C CYS A 106 25.12 -18.89 11.04
N GLN A 107 25.07 -18.25 12.21
CA GLN A 107 25.77 -18.73 13.39
C GLN A 107 25.28 -20.09 13.90
N SER A 108 24.03 -20.43 13.63
CA SER A 108 23.42 -21.72 14.05
C SER A 108 23.76 -22.89 13.11
N LYS A 109 24.41 -22.62 11.96
CA LYS A 109 24.72 -23.60 10.93
C LYS A 109 26.17 -24.04 11.00
N CYS A 110 26.45 -25.34 10.72
CA CYS A 110 27.79 -25.86 10.67
C CYS A 110 28.57 -25.30 9.46
N VAL A 111 29.88 -25.09 9.64
CA VAL A 111 30.80 -24.58 8.60
C VAL A 111 30.75 -25.41 7.32
N GLU A 112 30.54 -26.72 7.45
CA GLU A 112 30.46 -27.67 6.33
C GLU A 112 29.28 -27.37 5.37
N GLU A 113 28.15 -26.86 5.89
CA GLU A 113 26.98 -26.47 5.06
C GLU A 113 27.26 -25.21 4.21
N PHE A 114 28.25 -24.39 4.59
CA PHE A 114 28.65 -23.20 3.83
C PHE A 114 29.65 -23.51 2.71
N GLN A 115 30.28 -24.68 2.71
CA GLN A 115 31.25 -25.07 1.69
C GLN A 115 30.61 -25.60 0.41
N ASP A 116 29.30 -25.91 0.43
CA ASP A 116 28.59 -26.30 -0.76
C ASP A 116 28.26 -25.06 -1.63
N ALA A 117 28.76 -25.05 -2.88
CA ALA A 117 28.59 -23.96 -3.83
C ALA A 117 27.10 -23.61 -4.07
N ARG A 118 26.21 -24.60 -4.04
CA ARG A 118 24.75 -24.40 -4.19
C ARG A 118 24.17 -23.58 -3.02
N ASN A 119 24.63 -23.82 -1.81
CA ASN A 119 24.19 -23.09 -0.63
C ASN A 119 24.70 -21.65 -0.65
N HIS A 120 25.88 -21.41 -1.20
CA HIS A 120 26.45 -20.08 -1.32
C HIS A 120 25.59 -19.15 -2.22
N ASP A 121 25.13 -19.65 -3.36
CA ASP A 121 24.26 -18.89 -4.27
C ASP A 121 22.91 -18.58 -3.65
N VAL A 122 22.31 -19.54 -2.94
CA VAL A 122 21.04 -19.35 -2.23
C VAL A 122 21.20 -18.33 -1.09
N ILE A 123 22.28 -18.40 -0.33
CA ILE A 123 22.59 -17.47 0.75
C ILE A 123 22.78 -16.04 0.22
N TYR A 124 23.49 -15.90 -0.90
CA TYR A 124 23.73 -14.61 -1.53
C TYR A 124 22.43 -14.00 -2.10
N ALA A 125 21.61 -14.79 -2.76
CA ALA A 125 20.31 -14.37 -3.26
C ALA A 125 19.35 -13.97 -2.14
N LEU A 126 19.33 -14.72 -1.03
CA LEU A 126 18.55 -14.40 0.16
C LEU A 126 19.03 -13.08 0.80
N LYS A 127 20.33 -12.90 0.95
CA LYS A 127 20.90 -11.70 1.56
C LYS A 127 20.52 -10.43 0.80
N ASN A 128 20.54 -10.45 -0.53
CA ASN A 128 20.35 -9.26 -1.35
C ASN A 128 18.87 -8.91 -1.59
N ASN A 129 17.98 -9.89 -1.65
CA ASN A 129 16.58 -9.67 -2.06
C ASN A 129 15.56 -9.85 -0.93
N PHE A 130 15.96 -10.44 0.19
CA PHE A 130 15.03 -10.84 1.24
C PHE A 130 14.37 -9.64 1.93
N SER A 131 15.16 -8.63 2.32
CA SER A 131 14.65 -7.42 2.96
C SER A 131 13.71 -6.64 2.06
N SER A 132 14.09 -6.46 0.79
CA SER A 132 13.27 -5.76 -0.20
C SER A 132 11.95 -6.49 -0.48
N ASN A 133 11.98 -7.81 -0.58
CA ASN A 133 10.76 -8.60 -0.81
C ASN A 133 9.79 -8.55 0.38
N ILE A 134 10.31 -8.56 1.61
CA ILE A 134 9.47 -8.40 2.82
C ILE A 134 8.83 -7.01 2.84
N GLU A 135 9.61 -5.98 2.58
CA GLU A 135 9.12 -4.60 2.53
C GLU A 135 8.00 -4.44 1.50
N ILE A 136 8.24 -4.88 0.26
CA ILE A 136 7.25 -4.84 -0.83
C ILE A 136 5.99 -5.61 -0.46
N CYS A 137 6.12 -6.77 0.16
CA CYS A 137 4.98 -7.58 0.59
C CYS A 137 4.12 -6.84 1.64
N ILE A 138 4.74 -6.28 2.67
CA ILE A 138 4.03 -5.58 3.75
C ILE A 138 3.37 -4.30 3.21
N LEU A 139 4.12 -3.46 2.49
CA LEU A 139 3.58 -2.22 1.91
C LEU A 139 2.51 -2.50 0.86
N GLY A 140 2.66 -3.57 0.08
CA GLY A 140 1.67 -4.01 -0.90
C GLY A 140 0.35 -4.41 -0.25
N ILE A 141 0.38 -5.17 0.84
CA ILE A 141 -0.85 -5.55 1.58
C ILE A 141 -1.55 -4.30 2.13
N LEU A 142 -0.79 -3.36 2.72
CA LEU A 142 -1.35 -2.11 3.23
C LEU A 142 -1.95 -1.25 2.12
N SER A 143 -1.27 -1.15 0.97
CA SER A 143 -1.74 -0.42 -0.20
C SER A 143 -3.03 -1.02 -0.78
N ILE A 144 -3.13 -2.35 -0.87
CA ILE A 144 -4.35 -3.02 -1.30
C ILE A 144 -5.50 -2.71 -0.33
N GLY A 145 -5.26 -2.79 0.97
CA GLY A 145 -6.26 -2.47 1.99
C GLY A 145 -6.77 -1.03 1.87
N SER A 146 -5.88 -0.05 1.75
CA SER A 146 -6.26 1.36 1.59
C SER A 146 -6.99 1.63 0.28
N SER A 147 -6.57 0.98 -0.82
CA SER A 147 -7.23 1.10 -2.12
C SER A 147 -8.66 0.56 -2.10
N LEU A 148 -8.90 -0.56 -1.39
CA LEU A 148 -10.25 -1.10 -1.22
C LEU A 148 -11.17 -0.14 -0.46
N ILE A 149 -10.64 0.55 0.56
CA ILE A 149 -11.40 1.58 1.29
C ILE A 149 -11.76 2.74 0.36
N SER A 150 -10.79 3.26 -0.41
CA SER A 150 -11.03 4.33 -1.38
C SER A 150 -12.09 3.94 -2.42
N VAL A 151 -11.96 2.76 -3.01
CA VAL A 151 -12.93 2.24 -3.99
C VAL A 151 -14.32 2.12 -3.36
N GLY A 152 -14.42 1.61 -2.14
CA GLY A 152 -15.70 1.53 -1.42
C GLY A 152 -16.36 2.90 -1.25
N ILE A 153 -15.58 3.93 -0.87
CA ILE A 153 -16.10 5.30 -0.72
C ILE A 153 -16.53 5.89 -2.08
N TYR A 154 -15.73 5.70 -3.15
CA TYR A 154 -16.09 6.14 -4.49
C TYR A 154 -17.37 5.48 -5.01
N LEU A 155 -17.51 4.17 -4.82
CA LEU A 155 -18.74 3.46 -5.19
C LEU A 155 -19.95 3.99 -4.42
N TRP A 156 -19.79 4.24 -3.11
CA TRP A 156 -20.85 4.84 -2.31
C TRP A 156 -21.26 6.22 -2.82
N GLN A 157 -20.30 7.08 -3.18
CA GLN A 157 -20.57 8.40 -3.75
C GLN A 157 -21.29 8.31 -5.10
N LEU A 158 -20.88 7.38 -5.97
CA LEU A 158 -21.52 7.15 -7.26
C LEU A 158 -22.95 6.62 -7.12
N PHE A 159 -23.20 5.74 -6.13
CA PHE A 159 -24.55 5.29 -5.82
C PHE A 159 -25.49 6.44 -5.44
N GLY A 160 -24.99 7.42 -4.71
CA GLY A 160 -25.75 8.62 -4.32
C GLY A 160 -26.11 9.55 -5.49
N THR A 161 -25.38 9.46 -6.62
CA THR A 161 -25.67 10.23 -7.84
C THR A 161 -26.55 9.48 -8.82
N ASN A 162 -26.20 8.25 -9.14
CA ASN A 162 -26.97 7.38 -10.03
C ASN A 162 -26.59 5.91 -9.77
N PRO A 163 -27.54 5.03 -9.40
CA PRO A 163 -27.25 3.65 -9.04
C PRO A 163 -26.68 2.78 -10.20
N PHE A 164 -26.83 3.22 -11.46
CA PHE A 164 -26.27 2.52 -12.61
C PHE A 164 -24.78 2.80 -12.85
N LEU A 165 -24.26 3.94 -12.37
CA LEU A 165 -22.86 4.32 -12.58
C LEU A 165 -21.85 3.34 -11.95
N PRO A 166 -22.02 2.88 -10.70
CA PRO A 166 -21.11 1.89 -10.11
C PRO A 166 -21.05 0.59 -10.90
N VAL A 167 -22.20 0.13 -11.41
CA VAL A 167 -22.30 -1.09 -12.22
C VAL A 167 -21.51 -0.93 -13.52
N LEU A 168 -21.65 0.20 -14.21
CA LEU A 168 -20.89 0.51 -15.43
C LEU A 168 -19.39 0.56 -15.18
N VAL A 169 -18.95 1.15 -14.06
CA VAL A 169 -17.53 1.22 -13.67
C VAL A 169 -16.97 -0.18 -13.42
N VAL A 170 -17.71 -1.03 -12.70
CA VAL A 170 -17.27 -2.41 -12.44
C VAL A 170 -17.18 -3.20 -13.74
N ILE A 171 -18.21 -3.16 -14.59
CA ILE A 171 -18.23 -3.88 -15.88
C ILE A 171 -17.11 -3.38 -16.80
N GLY A 172 -16.87 -2.06 -16.86
CA GLY A 172 -15.81 -1.47 -17.69
C GLY A 172 -14.39 -1.90 -17.29
N ASN A 173 -14.19 -2.25 -16.01
CA ASN A 173 -12.88 -2.72 -15.53
C ASN A 173 -12.65 -4.25 -15.67
N VAL A 174 -13.69 -5.04 -15.88
CA VAL A 174 -13.58 -6.50 -16.04
C VAL A 174 -12.58 -6.92 -17.16
N PRO A 175 -12.58 -6.31 -18.35
CA PRO A 175 -11.62 -6.68 -19.40
C PRO A 175 -10.16 -6.44 -18.97
N SER A 176 -9.89 -5.36 -18.26
CA SER A 176 -8.54 -5.02 -17.76
C SER A 176 -8.05 -6.02 -16.74
N ILE A 177 -8.91 -6.46 -15.82
CA ILE A 177 -8.60 -7.47 -14.81
C ILE A 177 -8.32 -8.83 -15.49
N PHE A 178 -9.12 -9.18 -16.50
CA PHE A 178 -8.94 -10.42 -17.23
C PHE A 178 -7.62 -10.45 -18.02
N LEU A 179 -7.24 -9.34 -18.66
CA LEU A 179 -5.98 -9.20 -19.38
C LEU A 179 -4.76 -9.27 -18.44
N LEU A 180 -4.84 -8.64 -17.26
CA LEU A 180 -3.80 -8.71 -16.24
C LEU A 180 -3.61 -10.15 -15.74
N SER A 181 -4.68 -10.84 -15.43
CA SER A 181 -4.61 -12.23 -14.93
C SER A 181 -4.07 -13.22 -15.99
N ARG A 182 -4.25 -12.94 -17.29
CA ARG A 182 -3.63 -13.70 -18.35
C ARG A 182 -2.12 -13.47 -18.47
N ARG A 183 -1.69 -12.21 -18.35
CA ARG A 183 -0.26 -11.85 -18.36
C ARG A 183 0.52 -12.54 -17.27
N GLU A 184 0.00 -12.56 -16.03
CA GLU A 184 0.68 -13.23 -14.91
C GLU A 184 0.87 -14.73 -15.13
N LYS A 185 -0.05 -15.40 -15.87
CA LYS A 185 0.08 -16.83 -16.19
C LYS A 185 1.12 -17.13 -17.27
N GLU A 186 1.49 -16.16 -18.09
CA GLU A 186 2.53 -16.30 -19.11
C GLU A 186 3.95 -16.11 -18.54
N TYR A 187 4.08 -15.51 -17.34
CA TYR A 187 5.36 -15.29 -16.67
C TYR A 187 5.66 -16.28 -15.54
N LEU A 188 4.75 -17.23 -15.24
CA LEU A 188 4.92 -18.34 -14.30
C LEU A 188 5.17 -19.68 -15.02
#